data_cc84aa678961fbe8a1ef5782d2364e7f
#
_entry.id   cc84aa678961fbe8a1ef5782d2364e7f
#
_cell.length_a   1.000
_cell.length_b   1.000
_cell.length_c   1.000
_cell.angle_alpha   90.00
_cell.angle_beta   90.00
_cell.angle_gamma   90.00
#
_symmetry.space_group_name_H-M   'P 1'
#
loop_
_entity.id
_entity.type
_entity.pdbx_description
1 polymer ?
#
loop_
_entity_poly.entity_id
_entity_poly.type
_entity_poly.pdbx_seq_one_letter_code
_entity_poly.pdbx_strand_id
1 'polypeptide(L)'
;MSTTSTALITAEELMHLPDDNMRHELINGELITMPLTGLPHGRLALLIGASLLQFVLDHKLGQVYSNDAGFQLTWNPDTVLGPDISFVSKERLKTVSELKGYWQGPPDLAVEVLSPGDRPGKVKRKASQWLSFGTKQVWLVDEKQSTITIYRSESDSTMFSGSDYLESPELFPGFRLSLDSIFGPTPE
;
A
#
# COMPACT_ATOMS: atom_id res chain seq x y z
N MET A 1 29.59 -22.23 12.78
CA MET A 1 28.30 -21.79 12.20
C MET A 1 28.63 -20.71 11.16
N SER A 2 28.46 -21.04 9.89
CA SER A 2 28.75 -20.09 8.80
C SER A 2 27.54 -19.15 8.69
N THR A 3 27.70 -17.90 9.11
CA THR A 3 26.72 -16.84 8.82
C THR A 3 26.90 -16.48 7.35
N THR A 4 26.01 -16.96 6.52
CA THR A 4 25.88 -16.46 5.14
C THR A 4 25.42 -15.02 5.26
N SER A 5 26.34 -14.07 5.18
CA SER A 5 26.01 -12.66 5.03
C SER A 5 25.36 -12.52 3.66
N THR A 6 24.05 -12.35 3.62
CA THR A 6 23.35 -11.94 2.40
C THR A 6 23.90 -10.55 2.06
N ALA A 7 24.47 -10.37 0.86
CA ALA A 7 24.94 -9.05 0.43
C ALA A 7 23.73 -8.11 0.39
N LEU A 8 23.88 -6.94 1.04
CA LEU A 8 22.86 -5.90 0.95
C LEU A 8 22.86 -5.33 -0.47
N ILE A 9 21.70 -5.08 -1.02
CA ILE A 9 21.53 -4.45 -2.33
C ILE A 9 20.90 -3.07 -2.20
N THR A 10 21.11 -2.25 -3.21
CA THR A 10 20.58 -0.89 -3.29
C THR A 10 19.26 -0.85 -4.05
N ALA A 11 18.54 0.28 -3.94
CA ALA A 11 17.33 0.54 -4.72
C ALA A 11 17.61 0.53 -6.24
N GLU A 12 18.80 1.00 -6.64
CA GLU A 12 19.24 0.97 -8.05
C GLU A 12 19.44 -0.47 -8.53
N GLU A 13 20.11 -1.31 -7.74
CA GLU A 13 20.29 -2.73 -8.05
C GLU A 13 18.95 -3.47 -8.09
N LEU A 14 18.02 -3.16 -7.17
CA LEU A 14 16.66 -3.72 -7.19
C LEU A 14 15.96 -3.41 -8.52
N MET A 15 16.07 -2.19 -9.03
CA MET A 15 15.44 -1.76 -10.28
C MET A 15 15.97 -2.49 -11.52
N HIS A 16 17.20 -3.01 -11.43
CA HIS A 16 17.87 -3.71 -12.52
C HIS A 16 17.93 -5.23 -12.33
N LEU A 17 17.21 -5.76 -11.33
CA LEU A 17 17.09 -7.22 -11.18
C LEU A 17 16.44 -7.82 -12.43
N PRO A 18 16.90 -9.01 -12.85
CA PRO A 18 16.24 -9.76 -13.91
C PRO A 18 14.77 -10.03 -13.56
N ASP A 19 13.90 -9.97 -14.55
CA ASP A 19 12.50 -10.36 -14.38
C ASP A 19 12.40 -11.87 -14.15
N ASP A 20 11.98 -12.24 -12.95
CA ASP A 20 11.77 -13.62 -12.52
C ASP A 20 10.29 -13.92 -12.25
N ASN A 21 9.38 -13.00 -12.65
CA ASN A 21 7.95 -13.03 -12.38
C ASN A 21 7.60 -13.01 -10.89
N MET A 22 8.49 -12.50 -10.05
CA MET A 22 8.28 -12.33 -8.61
C MET A 22 8.23 -10.84 -8.26
N ARG A 23 7.54 -10.54 -7.19
CA ARG A 23 7.57 -9.19 -6.62
C ARG A 23 8.70 -9.08 -5.61
N HIS A 24 9.47 -8.02 -5.71
CA HIS A 24 10.60 -7.75 -4.84
C HIS A 24 10.43 -6.44 -4.09
N GLU A 25 10.84 -6.45 -2.83
CA GLU A 25 10.97 -5.28 -1.98
C GLU A 25 12.34 -5.27 -1.32
N LEU A 26 12.79 -4.13 -0.81
CA LEU A 26 13.97 -4.03 0.05
C LEU A 26 13.56 -3.60 1.45
N ILE A 27 14.10 -4.28 2.45
CA ILE A 27 14.02 -3.85 3.84
C ILE A 27 15.44 -3.79 4.42
N ASN A 28 15.94 -2.58 4.65
CA ASN A 28 17.31 -2.34 5.10
C ASN A 28 18.38 -3.01 4.20
N GLY A 29 18.16 -2.97 2.87
CA GLY A 29 19.04 -3.57 1.88
C GLY A 29 18.86 -5.09 1.70
N GLU A 30 18.05 -5.74 2.49
CA GLU A 30 17.72 -7.16 2.33
C GLU A 30 16.60 -7.34 1.30
N LEU A 31 16.81 -8.21 0.31
CA LEU A 31 15.84 -8.54 -0.71
C LEU A 31 14.75 -9.44 -0.15
N ILE A 32 13.51 -8.97 -0.21
CA ILE A 32 12.31 -9.72 0.14
C ILE A 32 11.57 -10.08 -1.13
N THR A 33 11.43 -11.35 -1.40
CA THR A 33 10.69 -11.87 -2.57
C THR A 33 9.32 -12.38 -2.14
N MET A 34 8.30 -11.98 -2.88
CA MET A 34 6.91 -12.33 -2.59
C MET A 34 6.29 -13.06 -3.79
N PRO A 35 5.53 -14.15 -3.54
CA PRO A 35 4.78 -14.83 -4.58
C PRO A 35 3.59 -13.97 -5.04
N LEU A 36 2.99 -14.36 -6.17
CA LEU A 36 1.70 -13.82 -6.61
C LEU A 36 0.63 -14.05 -5.55
N THR A 37 -0.28 -13.09 -5.43
CA THR A 37 -1.45 -13.19 -4.53
C THR A 37 -2.61 -13.89 -5.22
N GLY A 38 -3.58 -14.40 -4.41
CA GLY A 38 -4.77 -15.05 -4.93
C GLY A 38 -5.78 -14.07 -5.58
N LEU A 39 -6.73 -14.61 -6.34
CA LEU A 39 -7.78 -13.84 -7.02
C LEU A 39 -8.59 -12.91 -6.08
N PRO A 40 -9.00 -13.35 -4.87
CA PRO A 40 -9.75 -12.48 -3.98
C PRO A 40 -8.98 -11.22 -3.57
N HIS A 41 -7.69 -11.35 -3.25
CA HIS A 41 -6.81 -10.23 -2.95
C HIS A 41 -6.73 -9.24 -4.13
N GLY A 42 -6.47 -9.74 -5.36
CA GLY A 42 -6.40 -8.91 -6.55
C GLY A 42 -7.73 -8.19 -6.85
N ARG A 43 -8.87 -8.89 -6.64
CA ARG A 43 -10.21 -8.29 -6.80
C ARG A 43 -10.42 -7.13 -5.82
N LEU A 44 -10.10 -7.31 -4.55
CA LEU A 44 -10.27 -6.26 -3.53
C LEU A 44 -9.37 -5.06 -3.83
N ALA A 45 -8.10 -5.29 -4.15
CA ALA A 45 -7.18 -4.23 -4.54
C ALA A 45 -7.71 -3.45 -5.75
N LEU A 46 -8.22 -4.14 -6.77
CA LEU A 46 -8.77 -3.50 -7.97
C LEU A 46 -10.02 -2.66 -7.66
N LEU A 47 -10.98 -3.18 -6.88
CA LEU A 47 -12.22 -2.47 -6.56
C LEU A 47 -11.96 -1.19 -5.77
N ILE A 48 -11.11 -1.28 -4.74
CA ILE A 48 -10.73 -0.13 -3.91
C ILE A 48 -9.93 0.86 -4.73
N GLY A 49 -8.94 0.37 -5.50
CA GLY A 49 -8.09 1.19 -6.35
C GLY A 49 -8.86 1.94 -7.43
N ALA A 50 -9.82 1.28 -8.11
CA ALA A 50 -10.67 1.91 -9.11
C ALA A 50 -11.57 3.01 -8.51
N SER A 51 -12.16 2.74 -7.33
CA SER A 51 -13.01 3.72 -6.64
C SER A 51 -12.21 4.95 -6.20
N LEU A 52 -11.00 4.74 -5.65
CA LEU A 52 -10.09 5.84 -5.29
C LEU A 52 -9.64 6.61 -6.53
N LEU A 53 -9.23 5.90 -7.59
CA LEU A 53 -8.75 6.51 -8.83
C LEU A 53 -9.80 7.42 -9.45
N GLN A 54 -11.05 6.93 -9.56
CA GLN A 54 -12.16 7.72 -10.11
C GLN A 54 -12.36 9.00 -9.29
N PHE A 55 -12.46 8.86 -7.96
CA PHE A 55 -12.63 10.01 -7.07
C PHE A 55 -11.47 11.02 -7.15
N VAL A 56 -10.24 10.53 -7.14
CA VAL A 56 -9.04 11.37 -7.20
C VAL A 56 -8.94 12.13 -8.52
N LEU A 57 -9.31 11.51 -9.65
CA LEU A 57 -9.35 12.15 -10.97
C LEU A 57 -10.43 13.23 -11.03
N ASP A 58 -11.66 12.93 -10.59
CA ASP A 58 -12.78 13.86 -10.64
C ASP A 58 -12.52 15.13 -9.78
N HIS A 59 -11.83 14.97 -8.66
CA HIS A 59 -11.51 16.05 -7.73
C HIS A 59 -10.09 16.64 -7.91
N LYS A 60 -9.29 16.10 -8.84
CA LYS A 60 -7.93 16.54 -9.16
C LYS A 60 -7.00 16.60 -7.94
N LEU A 61 -7.08 15.55 -7.08
CA LEU A 61 -6.40 15.50 -5.78
C LEU A 61 -4.94 15.05 -5.88
N GLY A 62 -4.57 14.30 -6.91
CA GLY A 62 -3.24 13.71 -7.06
C GLY A 62 -3.23 12.53 -8.02
N GLN A 63 -2.47 11.50 -7.67
CA GLN A 63 -2.37 10.25 -8.44
C GLN A 63 -2.49 9.03 -7.54
N VAL A 64 -3.16 7.99 -8.06
CA VAL A 64 -3.28 6.67 -7.46
C VAL A 64 -2.40 5.70 -8.25
N TYR A 65 -1.69 4.83 -7.56
CA TYR A 65 -0.79 3.84 -8.16
C TYR A 65 -1.15 2.44 -7.71
N SER A 66 -0.86 1.46 -8.58
CA SER A 66 -0.99 0.03 -8.30
C SER A 66 0.18 -0.51 -7.47
N ASN A 67 0.14 -1.80 -7.19
CA ASN A 67 1.18 -2.54 -6.47
C ASN A 67 2.55 -2.60 -7.16
N ASP A 68 2.67 -2.15 -8.40
CA ASP A 68 3.95 -2.10 -9.13
C ASP A 68 4.75 -0.82 -8.81
N ALA A 69 4.15 0.13 -8.11
CA ALA A 69 4.82 1.36 -7.71
C ALA A 69 5.63 1.18 -6.43
N GLY A 70 6.94 1.39 -6.50
CA GLY A 70 7.84 1.36 -5.37
C GLY A 70 8.09 2.72 -4.74
N PHE A 71 8.25 2.74 -3.42
CA PHE A 71 8.55 3.90 -2.60
C PHE A 71 9.86 3.68 -1.86
N GLN A 72 10.90 4.46 -2.18
CA GLN A 72 12.17 4.43 -1.46
C GLN A 72 12.05 5.26 -0.19
N LEU A 73 12.11 4.59 0.96
CA LEU A 73 11.79 5.15 2.27
C LEU A 73 13.03 5.50 3.09
N THR A 74 14.13 4.75 2.89
CA THR A 74 15.43 4.99 3.52
C THR A 74 16.57 4.78 2.53
N TRP A 75 17.75 5.34 2.92
CA TRP A 75 19.02 5.23 2.18
C TRP A 75 20.11 4.77 3.12
N ASN A 76 20.97 3.87 2.66
CA ASN A 76 22.15 3.36 3.37
C ASN A 76 21.88 2.81 4.79
N PRO A 77 21.17 1.68 4.96
CA PRO A 77 20.70 0.78 3.93
C PRO A 77 19.35 1.20 3.33
N ASP A 78 19.12 0.79 2.07
CA ASP A 78 17.93 1.15 1.33
C ASP A 78 16.71 0.35 1.80
N THR A 79 15.55 1.01 1.86
CA THR A 79 14.24 0.37 2.02
C THR A 79 13.34 0.84 0.89
N VAL A 80 12.83 -0.11 0.10
CA VAL A 80 11.88 0.12 -0.99
C VAL A 80 10.70 -0.80 -0.79
N LEU A 81 9.54 -0.23 -0.56
CA LEU A 81 8.29 -0.96 -0.38
C LEU A 81 7.26 -0.55 -1.44
N GLY A 82 6.36 -1.47 -1.75
CA GLY A 82 5.22 -1.21 -2.63
C GLY A 82 3.91 -1.66 -1.96
N PRO A 83 2.98 -0.76 -1.64
CA PRO A 83 1.67 -1.16 -1.14
C PRO A 83 0.78 -1.67 -2.28
N ASP A 84 -0.29 -2.38 -1.97
CA ASP A 84 -1.22 -2.87 -3.00
C ASP A 84 -1.90 -1.73 -3.77
N ILE A 85 -2.17 -0.61 -3.10
CA ILE A 85 -2.62 0.66 -3.70
C ILE A 85 -1.94 1.79 -2.95
N SER A 86 -1.58 2.85 -3.65
CA SER A 86 -1.06 4.07 -3.02
C SER A 86 -1.64 5.34 -3.63
N PHE A 87 -1.58 6.40 -2.86
CA PHE A 87 -1.94 7.74 -3.33
C PHE A 87 -0.86 8.75 -2.96
N VAL A 88 -0.52 9.60 -3.91
CA VAL A 88 0.37 10.76 -3.74
C VAL A 88 -0.40 12.02 -4.11
N SER A 89 -0.46 12.98 -3.18
CA SER A 89 -1.20 14.22 -3.35
C SER A 89 -0.60 15.12 -4.42
N LYS A 90 -1.45 15.93 -5.04
CA LYS A 90 -1.06 16.92 -6.06
C LYS A 90 0.04 17.88 -5.58
N GLU A 91 -0.01 18.25 -4.31
CA GLU A 91 0.99 19.12 -3.70
C GLU A 91 2.37 18.50 -3.71
N ARG A 92 2.46 17.21 -3.38
CA ARG A 92 3.73 16.47 -3.39
C ARG A 92 4.21 16.16 -4.81
N LEU A 93 3.30 15.86 -5.72
CA LEU A 93 3.65 15.65 -7.14
C LEU A 93 4.31 16.89 -7.76
N LYS A 94 3.93 18.09 -7.35
CA LYS A 94 4.54 19.35 -7.83
C LYS A 94 5.98 19.58 -7.34
N THR A 95 6.41 18.88 -6.29
CA THR A 95 7.77 19.03 -5.75
C THR A 95 8.80 18.23 -6.55
N VAL A 96 8.35 17.37 -7.46
CA VAL A 96 9.20 16.48 -8.26
C VAL A 96 9.18 16.96 -9.72
N SER A 97 10.35 17.25 -10.26
CA SER A 97 10.49 17.70 -11.65
C SER A 97 10.32 16.57 -12.67
N GLU A 98 10.64 15.34 -12.27
CA GLU A 98 10.56 14.15 -13.12
C GLU A 98 10.29 12.91 -12.27
N LEU A 99 9.30 12.12 -12.68
CA LEU A 99 8.98 10.82 -12.05
C LEU A 99 9.77 9.72 -12.75
N LYS A 100 10.96 9.43 -12.22
CA LYS A 100 11.81 8.31 -12.66
C LYS A 100 12.09 7.38 -11.50
N GLY A 101 12.01 6.08 -11.77
CA GLY A 101 12.30 5.06 -10.78
C GLY A 101 11.31 5.06 -9.61
N TYR A 102 11.81 4.75 -8.42
CA TYR A 102 11.01 4.73 -7.20
C TYR A 102 10.68 6.14 -6.72
N TRP A 103 9.46 6.31 -6.19
CA TRP A 103 9.11 7.54 -5.50
C TRP A 103 9.99 7.73 -4.26
N GLN A 104 10.52 8.93 -4.06
CA GLN A 104 11.37 9.27 -2.92
C GLN A 104 10.53 9.69 -1.71
N GLY A 105 10.55 8.86 -0.67
CA GLY A 105 9.72 9.01 0.54
C GLY A 105 8.40 8.25 0.49
N PRO A 106 7.57 8.33 1.56
CA PRO A 106 6.33 7.56 1.68
C PRO A 106 5.19 8.13 0.82
N PRO A 107 4.17 7.34 0.45
CA PRO A 107 2.91 7.87 -0.11
C PRO A 107 2.11 8.63 0.96
N ASP A 108 1.10 9.40 0.56
CA ASP A 108 0.12 9.98 1.50
C ASP A 108 -0.85 8.91 2.05
N LEU A 109 -1.20 7.93 1.21
CA LEU A 109 -1.97 6.75 1.57
C LEU A 109 -1.26 5.49 1.09
N ALA A 110 -1.16 4.48 1.97
CA ALA A 110 -0.85 3.10 1.62
C ALA A 110 -2.05 2.20 1.93
N VAL A 111 -2.49 1.38 0.98
CA VAL A 111 -3.54 0.36 1.19
C VAL A 111 -2.88 -1.01 1.07
N GLU A 112 -3.13 -1.86 2.06
CA GLU A 112 -2.62 -3.22 2.13
C GLU A 112 -3.78 -4.20 2.27
N VAL A 113 -3.94 -5.09 1.31
CA VAL A 113 -4.91 -6.19 1.38
C VAL A 113 -4.25 -7.37 2.06
N LEU A 114 -4.85 -7.85 3.13
CA LEU A 114 -4.27 -8.92 3.93
C LEU A 114 -4.38 -10.28 3.22
N SER A 115 -3.31 -11.04 3.28
CA SER A 115 -3.30 -12.41 2.80
C SER A 115 -3.88 -13.36 3.85
N PRO A 116 -4.49 -14.51 3.45
CA PRO A 116 -5.10 -15.46 4.40
C PRO A 116 -4.18 -15.97 5.52
N GLY A 117 -2.86 -15.93 5.31
CA GLY A 117 -1.83 -16.34 6.28
C GLY A 117 -1.34 -15.20 7.20
N ASP A 118 -1.82 -13.97 7.03
CA ASP A 118 -1.35 -12.86 7.86
C ASP A 118 -1.90 -12.97 9.29
N ARG A 119 -0.98 -12.91 10.27
CA ARG A 119 -1.33 -12.94 11.69
C ARG A 119 -1.58 -11.53 12.22
N PRO A 120 -2.45 -11.32 13.22
CA PRO A 120 -2.78 -9.99 13.74
C PRO A 120 -1.56 -9.11 14.09
N GLY A 121 -0.53 -9.71 14.68
CA GLY A 121 0.70 -8.97 15.01
C GLY A 121 1.51 -8.53 13.79
N LYS A 122 1.47 -9.27 12.68
CA LYS A 122 2.11 -8.89 11.40
C LYS A 122 1.33 -7.77 10.72
N VAL A 123 0.01 -7.83 10.80
CA VAL A 123 -0.91 -6.84 10.24
C VAL A 123 -0.67 -5.46 10.87
N LYS A 124 -0.69 -5.38 12.20
CA LYS A 124 -0.42 -4.13 12.92
C LYS A 124 0.98 -3.59 12.61
N ARG A 125 1.99 -4.47 12.50
CA ARG A 125 3.35 -4.08 12.16
C ARG A 125 3.46 -3.47 10.76
N LYS A 126 2.72 -3.97 9.76
CA LYS A 126 2.64 -3.37 8.42
C LYS A 126 2.15 -1.91 8.49
N ALA A 127 1.06 -1.67 9.21
CA ALA A 127 0.55 -0.31 9.39
C ALA A 127 1.57 0.59 10.09
N SER A 128 2.13 0.14 11.23
CA SER A 128 3.15 0.89 11.97
C SER A 128 4.38 1.19 11.12
N GLN A 129 4.79 0.27 10.24
CA GLN A 129 5.92 0.48 9.35
C GLN A 129 5.68 1.67 8.39
N TRP A 130 4.56 1.69 7.67
CA TRP A 130 4.23 2.80 6.78
C TRP A 130 4.10 4.13 7.52
N LEU A 131 3.42 4.13 8.67
CA LEU A 131 3.24 5.32 9.50
C LEU A 131 4.58 5.86 10.03
N SER A 132 5.52 4.98 10.40
CA SER A 132 6.85 5.39 10.88
C SER A 132 7.68 6.12 9.84
N PHE A 133 7.44 5.86 8.56
CA PHE A 133 8.05 6.58 7.45
C PHE A 133 7.33 7.88 7.07
N GLY A 134 6.17 8.16 7.68
CA GLY A 134 5.43 9.41 7.46
C GLY A 134 4.25 9.31 6.49
N THR A 135 3.81 8.11 6.14
CA THR A 135 2.51 7.91 5.48
C THR A 135 1.39 8.44 6.37
N LYS A 136 0.49 9.26 5.82
CA LYS A 136 -0.57 9.91 6.61
C LYS A 136 -1.66 8.94 7.05
N GLN A 137 -2.02 8.00 6.17
CA GLN A 137 -3.00 6.97 6.47
C GLN A 137 -2.57 5.63 5.88
N VAL A 138 -2.86 4.56 6.62
CA VAL A 138 -2.72 3.19 6.15
C VAL A 138 -4.07 2.49 6.25
N TRP A 139 -4.55 1.97 5.14
CA TRP A 139 -5.77 1.18 5.12
C TRP A 139 -5.42 -0.30 5.06
N LEU A 140 -5.85 -1.06 6.07
CA LEU A 140 -5.71 -2.51 6.09
C LEU A 140 -7.04 -3.14 5.73
N VAL A 141 -7.06 -3.90 4.65
CA VAL A 141 -8.24 -4.57 4.11
C VAL A 141 -8.19 -6.04 4.50
N ASP A 142 -9.09 -6.48 5.35
CA ASP A 142 -9.22 -7.87 5.79
C ASP A 142 -10.41 -8.54 5.10
N GLU A 143 -10.13 -9.35 4.07
CA GLU A 143 -11.15 -10.11 3.36
C GLU A 143 -11.89 -11.07 4.27
N LYS A 144 -11.16 -11.77 5.14
CA LYS A 144 -11.73 -12.82 6.00
C LYS A 144 -12.74 -12.26 6.99
N GLN A 145 -12.51 -11.04 7.49
CA GLN A 145 -13.41 -10.36 8.41
C GLN A 145 -14.36 -9.40 7.71
N SER A 146 -14.19 -9.18 6.40
CA SER A 146 -14.92 -8.18 5.61
C SER A 146 -14.83 -6.79 6.24
N THR A 147 -13.62 -6.37 6.63
CA THR A 147 -13.36 -5.10 7.30
C THR A 147 -12.28 -4.30 6.60
N ILE A 148 -12.36 -2.96 6.74
CA ILE A 148 -11.27 -2.05 6.41
C ILE A 148 -10.95 -1.23 7.65
N THR A 149 -9.69 -1.24 8.08
CA THR A 149 -9.22 -0.42 9.20
C THR A 149 -8.30 0.68 8.68
N ILE A 150 -8.67 1.94 8.92
CA ILE A 150 -7.82 3.10 8.66
C ILE A 150 -6.97 3.37 9.90
N TYR A 151 -5.65 3.35 9.75
CA TYR A 151 -4.70 3.78 10.77
C TYR A 151 -4.16 5.17 10.40
N ARG A 152 -4.20 6.11 11.36
CA ARG A 152 -3.61 7.46 11.27
C ARG A 152 -2.40 7.59 12.17
N SER A 153 -2.36 6.81 13.25
CA SER A 153 -1.22 6.63 14.14
C SER A 153 -1.30 5.24 14.79
N GLU A 154 -0.35 4.88 15.64
CA GLU A 154 -0.40 3.62 16.40
C GLU A 154 -1.59 3.53 17.38
N SER A 155 -2.10 4.68 17.82
CA SER A 155 -3.21 4.82 18.78
C SER A 155 -4.50 5.36 18.15
N ASP A 156 -4.46 5.82 16.89
CA ASP A 156 -5.63 6.34 16.19
C ASP A 156 -5.96 5.44 14.99
N SER A 157 -7.05 4.70 15.11
CA SER A 157 -7.58 3.87 14.03
C SER A 157 -9.10 3.81 14.07
N THR A 158 -9.69 3.65 12.89
CA THR A 158 -11.15 3.47 12.70
C THR A 158 -11.38 2.22 11.87
N MET A 159 -12.23 1.32 12.33
CA MET A 159 -12.64 0.12 11.61
C MET A 159 -14.03 0.30 11.00
N PHE A 160 -14.17 -0.12 9.75
CA PHE A 160 -15.41 -0.16 9.00
C PHE A 160 -15.79 -1.62 8.71
N SER A 161 -17.07 -1.97 8.83
CA SER A 161 -17.58 -3.33 8.67
C SER A 161 -19.05 -3.35 8.23
N GLY A 162 -19.52 -4.49 7.76
CA GLY A 162 -20.92 -4.68 7.36
C GLY A 162 -21.37 -3.66 6.32
N SER A 163 -22.48 -2.97 6.58
CA SER A 163 -23.06 -1.96 5.68
C SER A 163 -22.48 -0.55 5.82
N ASP A 164 -21.33 -0.41 6.49
CA ASP A 164 -20.65 0.87 6.62
C ASP A 164 -20.20 1.43 5.26
N TYR A 165 -19.98 2.73 5.25
CA TYR A 165 -19.26 3.40 4.16
C TYR A 165 -17.85 3.74 4.63
N LEU A 166 -16.84 3.31 3.85
CA LEU A 166 -15.48 3.77 4.03
C LEU A 166 -15.38 5.26 3.69
N GLU A 167 -14.96 6.04 4.66
CA GLU A 167 -14.78 7.49 4.55
C GLU A 167 -13.41 7.90 5.08
N SER A 168 -12.79 8.88 4.44
CA SER A 168 -11.50 9.42 4.85
C SER A 168 -11.46 10.92 4.56
N PRO A 169 -12.16 11.73 5.35
CA PRO A 169 -12.33 13.16 5.07
C PRO A 169 -11.03 13.94 5.09
N GLU A 170 -10.01 13.49 5.81
CA GLU A 170 -8.70 14.15 5.90
C GLU A 170 -7.92 14.09 4.58
N LEU A 171 -7.99 12.97 3.85
CA LEU A 171 -7.33 12.81 2.56
C LEU A 171 -8.29 13.02 1.39
N PHE A 172 -9.53 12.57 1.53
CA PHE A 172 -10.53 12.53 0.47
C PHE A 172 -11.87 13.08 0.96
N PRO A 173 -12.00 14.42 1.12
CA PRO A 173 -13.26 15.03 1.57
C PRO A 173 -14.43 14.66 0.66
N GLY A 174 -15.45 14.00 1.21
CA GLY A 174 -16.64 13.54 0.47
C GLY A 174 -16.51 12.17 -0.19
N PHE A 175 -15.37 11.51 -0.11
CA PHE A 175 -15.24 10.12 -0.57
C PHE A 175 -16.07 9.19 0.29
N ARG A 176 -16.87 8.35 -0.37
CA ARG A 176 -17.69 7.31 0.27
C ARG A 176 -17.66 6.05 -0.58
N LEU A 177 -17.26 4.94 0.01
CA LEU A 177 -17.23 3.63 -0.66
C LEU A 177 -17.99 2.61 0.20
N SER A 178 -19.08 2.07 -0.32
CA SER A 178 -19.85 1.04 0.39
C SER A 178 -19.06 -0.24 0.57
N LEU A 179 -18.96 -0.77 1.77
CA LEU A 179 -18.29 -2.05 2.03
C LEU A 179 -19.07 -3.22 1.39
N ASP A 180 -20.38 -3.13 1.26
CA ASP A 180 -21.17 -4.13 0.54
C ASP A 180 -20.76 -4.24 -0.94
N SER A 181 -20.35 -3.13 -1.57
CA SER A 181 -19.86 -3.16 -2.95
C SER A 181 -18.49 -3.80 -3.12
N ILE A 182 -17.71 -3.87 -2.03
CA ILE A 182 -16.37 -4.45 -2.01
C ILE A 182 -16.44 -5.93 -1.61
N PHE A 183 -17.09 -6.22 -0.49
CA PHE A 183 -17.12 -7.55 0.13
C PHE A 183 -18.37 -8.36 -0.20
N GLY A 184 -19.40 -7.72 -0.77
CA GLY A 184 -20.63 -8.37 -1.15
C GLY A 184 -20.44 -9.44 -2.25
N PRO A 185 -21.47 -10.28 -2.49
CA PRO A 185 -21.43 -11.27 -3.55
C PRO A 185 -21.25 -10.57 -4.91
N THR A 186 -20.55 -11.25 -5.82
CA THR A 186 -20.46 -10.77 -7.21
C THR A 186 -21.88 -10.71 -7.78
N PRO A 187 -22.29 -9.60 -8.43
CA PRO A 187 -23.58 -9.56 -9.13
C PRO A 187 -23.71 -10.71 -10.12
N GLU A 188 -24.88 -11.37 -10.15
CA GLU A 188 -25.19 -12.42 -11.12
C GLU A 188 -25.25 -11.88 -12.54
#